data_3125e48c99eff9eec14b11514e27c644
#
_entry.id   3125e48c99eff9eec14b11514e27c644
#
_cell.length_a   1.000
_cell.length_b   1.000
_cell.length_c   1.000
_cell.angle_alpha   90.00
_cell.angle_beta   90.00
_cell.angle_gamma   90.00
#
_symmetry.space_group_name_H-M   'P 1'
#
loop_
_entity.id
_entity.type
_entity.pdbx_description
1 polymer ?
#
loop_
_entity_poly.entity_id
_entity_poly.type
_entity_poly.pdbx_seq_one_letter_code
_entity_poly.pdbx_strand_id
1 'polypeptide(L)'
;MGEIKISPDYNWFRSTVPLKKLQYPVYWDHLEFCDGFRKLLDHLQLDKVHLFGASLGGFLAQKFAEYTHKSPRVHSLILCNAFSDTSIFNQTWTANSFWLMPAFMLKKIVLGNFSSGPVDPMMANAIDFMVDRLESLGQSELASRLTLNCQNSYVEPHKIRDIPVTIMDVFDQSALSTEAKEEMYKLYPNARRAHLKTGGNFPYLCRSAEVNLYVQIHLLQFHGTKYSAIDPAMVSAEELEVQKGNLSITQEEQ
;
A
#
# COMPACT_ATOMS: atom_id res chain seq x y z
N MET A 1 10.28 -22.62 10.10
CA MET A 1 9.07 -21.79 9.94
C MET A 1 9.28 -20.53 10.76
N GLY A 2 9.61 -19.41 10.11
CA GLY A 2 9.81 -18.14 10.79
C GLY A 2 8.48 -17.41 10.90
N GLU A 3 7.91 -17.34 12.10
CA GLU A 3 6.80 -16.48 12.41
C GLU A 3 7.25 -15.02 12.33
N ILE A 4 6.61 -14.23 11.48
CA ILE A 4 6.76 -12.78 11.52
C ILE A 4 5.89 -12.30 12.68
N LYS A 5 6.49 -12.10 13.85
CA LYS A 5 5.81 -11.51 15.01
C LYS A 5 5.66 -10.01 14.78
N ILE A 6 4.42 -9.56 14.62
CA ILE A 6 4.10 -8.13 14.67
C ILE A 6 4.00 -7.76 16.15
N SER A 7 5.05 -7.13 16.69
CA SER A 7 5.02 -6.55 18.04
C SER A 7 4.33 -5.17 18.00
N PRO A 8 3.54 -4.80 19.03
CA PRO A 8 2.92 -3.45 19.13
C PRO A 8 3.96 -2.32 19.12
N ASP A 9 5.19 -2.62 19.53
CA ASP A 9 6.31 -1.69 19.50
C ASP A 9 7.09 -1.68 18.18
N TYR A 10 6.60 -2.40 17.17
CA TYR A 10 7.23 -2.45 15.86
C TYR A 10 6.98 -1.14 15.12
N ASN A 11 7.89 -0.22 15.34
CA ASN A 11 8.04 0.93 14.46
C ASN A 11 8.50 0.37 13.10
N TRP A 12 7.63 0.33 12.13
CA TRP A 12 7.82 -0.21 10.76
C TRP A 12 9.12 0.29 10.08
N PHE A 13 9.78 1.26 10.69
CA PHE A 13 10.98 1.94 10.21
C PHE A 13 12.26 1.63 10.99
N ARG A 14 12.20 0.86 12.08
CA ARG A 14 13.39 0.36 12.75
C ARG A 14 13.82 -0.99 12.20
N SER A 15 14.13 -1.06 10.92
CA SER A 15 15.10 -2.02 10.46
C SER A 15 16.48 -1.55 10.94
N THR A 16 16.96 -2.10 12.03
CA THR A 16 18.31 -1.89 12.55
C THR A 16 19.38 -2.62 11.74
N VAL A 17 19.03 -3.18 10.60
CA VAL A 17 20.00 -3.66 9.61
C VAL A 17 20.56 -2.41 8.95
N PRO A 18 21.87 -2.10 9.10
CA PRO A 18 22.46 -1.06 8.28
C PRO A 18 22.31 -1.52 6.84
N LEU A 19 21.44 -0.84 6.10
CA LEU A 19 21.24 -1.04 4.68
C LEU A 19 22.54 -0.65 3.97
N LYS A 20 23.52 -1.54 3.99
CA LYS A 20 24.61 -1.51 3.03
C LYS A 20 23.97 -1.47 1.66
N LYS A 21 24.01 -0.30 1.00
CA LYS A 21 23.61 -0.05 -0.39
C LYS A 21 22.85 -1.23 -1.03
N LEU A 22 21.63 -1.51 -0.52
CA LEU A 22 20.72 -2.36 -1.23
C LEU A 22 20.36 -1.58 -2.49
N GLN A 23 20.85 -2.06 -3.62
CA GLN A 23 20.35 -1.57 -4.91
C GLN A 23 18.89 -2.00 -4.98
N TYR A 24 17.99 -1.03 -4.91
CA TYR A 24 16.59 -1.31 -5.14
C TYR A 24 16.41 -1.83 -6.57
N PRO A 25 15.55 -2.82 -6.79
CA PRO A 25 15.30 -3.31 -8.13
C PRO A 25 14.73 -2.19 -9.00
N VAL A 26 15.16 -2.20 -10.26
CA VAL A 26 14.73 -1.25 -11.28
C VAL A 26 13.78 -1.97 -12.22
N TYR A 27 12.58 -1.44 -12.40
CA TYR A 27 11.54 -2.00 -13.25
C TYR A 27 11.16 -1.01 -14.37
N TRP A 28 10.90 -1.51 -15.56
CA TRP A 28 10.51 -0.73 -16.72
C TRP A 28 9.00 -0.70 -16.94
N ASP A 29 8.29 -1.71 -16.42
CA ASP A 29 6.83 -1.80 -16.50
C ASP A 29 6.23 -2.56 -15.33
N HIS A 30 4.88 -2.53 -15.26
CA HIS A 30 4.13 -3.15 -14.17
C HIS A 30 4.20 -4.69 -14.18
N LEU A 31 4.32 -5.33 -15.36
CA LEU A 31 4.41 -6.79 -15.47
C LEU A 31 5.76 -7.28 -14.95
N GLU A 32 6.83 -6.57 -15.29
CA GLU A 32 8.17 -6.86 -14.76
C GLU A 32 8.22 -6.72 -13.25
N PHE A 33 7.58 -5.68 -12.70
CA PHE A 33 7.41 -5.55 -11.24
C PHE A 33 6.66 -6.74 -10.66
N CYS A 34 5.51 -7.12 -11.23
CA CYS A 34 4.69 -8.22 -10.74
C CYS A 34 5.44 -9.56 -10.78
N ASP A 35 6.19 -9.83 -11.85
CA ASP A 35 7.03 -11.04 -11.94
C ASP A 35 8.15 -11.04 -10.89
N GLY A 36 8.81 -9.90 -10.70
CA GLY A 36 9.84 -9.74 -9.68
C GLY A 36 9.28 -9.95 -8.27
N PHE A 37 8.10 -9.39 -7.97
CA PHE A 37 7.45 -9.58 -6.68
C PHE A 37 6.98 -11.03 -6.46
N ARG A 38 6.47 -11.69 -7.50
CA ARG A 38 6.14 -13.12 -7.45
C ARG A 38 7.38 -13.97 -7.10
N LYS A 39 8.51 -13.71 -7.78
CA LYS A 39 9.79 -14.39 -7.48
C LYS A 39 10.25 -14.16 -6.04
N LEU A 40 10.04 -12.97 -5.49
CA LEU A 40 10.33 -12.69 -4.09
C LEU A 40 9.47 -13.54 -3.16
N LEU A 41 8.16 -13.64 -3.40
CA LEU A 41 7.28 -14.49 -2.61
C LEU A 41 7.66 -15.97 -2.72
N ASP A 42 8.05 -16.43 -3.91
CA ASP A 42 8.52 -17.80 -4.13
C ASP A 42 9.82 -18.07 -3.35
N HIS A 43 10.76 -17.13 -3.38
CA HIS A 43 12.01 -17.21 -2.62
C HIS A 43 11.77 -17.26 -1.11
N LEU A 44 10.80 -16.49 -0.62
CA LEU A 44 10.39 -16.49 0.78
C LEU A 44 9.47 -17.65 1.15
N GLN A 45 9.11 -18.51 0.19
CA GLN A 45 8.19 -19.66 0.36
C GLN A 45 6.81 -19.24 0.88
N LEU A 46 6.34 -18.04 0.51
CA LEU A 46 5.02 -17.54 0.87
C LEU A 46 4.02 -17.92 -0.22
N ASP A 47 2.95 -18.62 0.18
CA ASP A 47 1.86 -19.03 -0.73
C ASP A 47 0.98 -17.84 -1.08
N LYS A 48 0.26 -17.30 -0.09
CA LYS A 48 -0.57 -16.10 -0.22
C LYS A 48 -0.26 -15.10 0.87
N VAL A 49 -0.41 -13.83 0.56
CA VAL A 49 -0.08 -12.72 1.46
C VAL A 49 -1.22 -11.72 1.57
N HIS A 50 -1.30 -11.04 2.71
CA HIS A 50 -2.02 -9.80 2.86
C HIS A 50 -1.12 -8.66 2.42
N LEU A 51 -1.61 -7.76 1.56
CA LEU A 51 -0.81 -6.64 1.08
C LEU A 51 -1.35 -5.31 1.59
N PHE A 52 -0.50 -4.55 2.22
CA PHE A 52 -0.70 -3.14 2.49
C PHE A 52 0.06 -2.33 1.42
N GLY A 53 -0.65 -1.52 0.66
CA GLY A 53 -0.06 -0.67 -0.36
C GLY A 53 -0.49 0.78 -0.23
N ALA A 54 0.47 1.71 -0.22
CA ALA A 54 0.22 3.14 -0.19
C ALA A 54 0.55 3.79 -1.54
N SER A 55 -0.30 4.69 -2.02
CA SER A 55 -0.13 5.42 -3.28
C SER A 55 0.20 4.48 -4.44
N LEU A 56 1.34 4.67 -5.14
CA LEU A 56 1.82 3.75 -6.17
C LEU A 56 1.91 2.30 -5.67
N GLY A 57 2.34 2.07 -4.42
CA GLY A 57 2.37 0.73 -3.84
C GLY A 57 0.99 0.08 -3.76
N GLY A 58 -0.06 0.87 -3.53
CA GLY A 58 -1.45 0.40 -3.58
C GLY A 58 -1.90 0.03 -5.00
N PHE A 59 -1.51 0.81 -5.99
CA PHE A 59 -1.75 0.47 -7.40
C PHE A 59 -1.03 -0.84 -7.79
N LEU A 60 0.25 -0.96 -7.45
CA LEU A 60 1.05 -2.15 -7.75
C LEU A 60 0.55 -3.40 -7.02
N ALA A 61 0.03 -3.26 -5.80
CA ALA A 61 -0.60 -4.38 -5.07
C ALA A 61 -1.85 -4.89 -5.80
N GLN A 62 -2.69 -3.99 -6.33
CA GLN A 62 -3.85 -4.34 -7.15
C GLN A 62 -3.42 -5.01 -8.48
N LYS A 63 -2.41 -4.45 -9.17
CA LYS A 63 -1.86 -5.05 -10.40
C LYS A 63 -1.25 -6.43 -10.14
N PHE A 64 -0.61 -6.64 -9.01
CA PHE A 64 -0.10 -7.95 -8.63
C PHE A 64 -1.21 -8.96 -8.35
N ALA A 65 -2.28 -8.54 -7.67
CA ALA A 65 -3.46 -9.38 -7.47
C ALA A 65 -4.12 -9.76 -8.81
N GLU A 66 -4.24 -8.81 -9.74
CA GLU A 66 -4.72 -9.04 -11.11
C GLU A 66 -3.79 -9.98 -11.89
N TYR A 67 -2.49 -9.76 -11.83
CA TYR A 67 -1.48 -10.59 -12.49
C TYR A 67 -1.54 -12.05 -12.05
N THR A 68 -1.82 -12.28 -10.77
CA THR A 68 -1.88 -13.62 -10.17
C THR A 68 -3.29 -14.19 -10.08
N HIS A 69 -4.30 -13.63 -10.74
CA HIS A 69 -5.70 -14.03 -10.58
C HIS A 69 -5.98 -15.51 -10.91
N LYS A 70 -5.24 -16.11 -11.83
CA LYS A 70 -5.38 -17.54 -12.19
C LYS A 70 -4.73 -18.49 -11.16
N SER A 71 -3.74 -18.01 -10.44
CA SER A 71 -3.08 -18.70 -9.33
C SER A 71 -2.87 -17.70 -8.20
N PRO A 72 -3.92 -17.44 -7.39
CA PRO A 72 -3.96 -16.29 -6.50
C PRO A 72 -2.85 -16.31 -5.44
N ARG A 73 -2.08 -15.24 -5.37
CA ARG A 73 -1.01 -15.01 -4.39
C ARG A 73 -1.37 -13.90 -3.39
N VAL A 74 -2.48 -13.22 -3.58
CA VAL A 74 -2.99 -12.18 -2.68
C VAL A 74 -4.24 -12.69 -1.99
N HIS A 75 -4.24 -12.63 -0.66
CA HIS A 75 -5.38 -13.04 0.16
C HIS A 75 -6.29 -11.85 0.48
N SER A 76 -5.73 -10.70 0.80
CA SER A 76 -6.47 -9.46 0.99
C SER A 76 -5.62 -8.22 0.67
N LEU A 77 -6.29 -7.08 0.50
CA LEU A 77 -5.69 -5.80 0.17
C LEU A 77 -6.08 -4.73 1.18
N ILE A 78 -5.11 -3.95 1.63
CA ILE A 78 -5.30 -2.71 2.36
C ILE A 78 -4.68 -1.60 1.50
N LEU A 79 -5.51 -0.71 0.99
CA LEU A 79 -5.16 0.30 0.00
C LEU A 79 -5.22 1.69 0.64
N CYS A 80 -4.05 2.29 0.88
CA CYS A 80 -3.91 3.56 1.58
C CYS A 80 -3.60 4.68 0.59
N ASN A 81 -4.48 5.68 0.45
CA ASN A 81 -4.35 6.73 -0.57
C ASN A 81 -3.95 6.14 -1.94
N ALA A 82 -4.56 5.04 -2.32
CA ALA A 82 -4.29 4.34 -3.56
C ALA A 82 -5.22 4.77 -4.69
N PHE A 83 -4.83 4.47 -5.90
CA PHE A 83 -5.60 4.71 -7.11
C PHE A 83 -5.68 3.43 -7.93
N SER A 84 -6.60 3.37 -8.89
CA SER A 84 -6.83 2.23 -9.77
C SER A 84 -6.46 2.47 -11.23
N ASP A 85 -6.15 3.73 -11.57
CA ASP A 85 -5.83 4.17 -12.91
C ASP A 85 -4.72 5.22 -12.85
N THR A 86 -3.66 5.02 -13.62
CA THR A 86 -2.52 5.94 -13.69
C THR A 86 -2.80 7.17 -14.56
N SER A 87 -3.89 7.18 -15.33
CA SER A 87 -4.28 8.34 -16.16
C SER A 87 -4.63 9.58 -15.35
N ILE A 88 -4.90 9.42 -14.04
CA ILE A 88 -5.07 10.55 -13.10
C ILE A 88 -3.84 11.45 -12.99
N PHE A 89 -2.67 10.89 -13.29
CA PHE A 89 -1.44 11.65 -13.40
C PHE A 89 -1.29 12.17 -14.84
N ASN A 90 -2.01 13.23 -15.19
CA ASN A 90 -1.89 13.91 -16.48
C ASN A 90 -0.44 14.37 -16.71
N GLN A 91 0.33 13.53 -17.38
CA GLN A 91 1.76 13.73 -17.50
C GLN A 91 2.11 14.50 -18.76
N THR A 92 2.79 15.61 -18.57
CA THR A 92 3.48 16.36 -19.64
C THR A 92 4.66 15.56 -20.19
N TRP A 93 5.11 14.53 -19.42
CA TRP A 93 6.28 13.73 -19.73
C TRP A 93 5.89 12.31 -20.09
N THR A 94 6.47 11.76 -21.15
CA THR A 94 6.35 10.34 -21.44
C THR A 94 7.15 9.53 -20.42
N ALA A 95 6.68 8.34 -20.07
CA ALA A 95 7.37 7.46 -19.10
C ALA A 95 8.86 7.26 -19.46
N ASN A 96 9.19 7.19 -20.74
CA ASN A 96 10.56 7.01 -21.21
C ASN A 96 11.47 8.23 -20.98
N SER A 97 10.92 9.45 -20.87
CA SER A 97 11.74 10.66 -20.68
C SER A 97 12.41 10.71 -19.31
N PHE A 98 11.87 10.06 -18.30
CA PHE A 98 12.48 10.02 -16.97
C PHE A 98 13.86 9.38 -16.96
N TRP A 99 14.12 8.43 -17.84
CA TRP A 99 15.40 7.73 -17.93
C TRP A 99 16.53 8.61 -18.47
N LEU A 100 16.19 9.70 -19.13
CA LEU A 100 17.13 10.68 -19.68
C LEU A 100 17.38 11.86 -18.73
N MET A 101 16.57 11.99 -17.67
CA MET A 101 16.67 13.10 -16.72
C MET A 101 17.69 12.81 -15.61
N PRO A 102 18.50 13.80 -15.21
CA PRO A 102 19.39 13.65 -14.06
C PRO A 102 18.59 13.54 -12.75
N ALA A 103 19.19 12.87 -11.74
CA ALA A 103 18.54 12.59 -10.46
C ALA A 103 17.94 13.81 -9.77
N PHE A 104 18.61 14.97 -9.80
CA PHE A 104 18.11 16.17 -9.15
C PHE A 104 16.79 16.69 -9.77
N MET A 105 16.59 16.54 -11.08
CA MET A 105 15.34 16.90 -11.73
C MET A 105 14.22 15.94 -11.34
N LEU A 106 14.49 14.63 -11.30
CA LEU A 106 13.53 13.63 -10.89
C LEU A 106 13.10 13.83 -9.43
N LYS A 107 14.03 14.15 -8.54
CA LYS A 107 13.75 14.50 -7.13
C LYS A 107 12.84 15.72 -7.05
N LYS A 108 13.11 16.76 -7.85
CA LYS A 108 12.28 17.96 -7.88
C LYS A 108 10.84 17.68 -8.34
N ILE A 109 10.64 16.78 -9.29
CA ILE A 109 9.31 16.34 -9.72
C ILE A 109 8.56 15.69 -8.55
N VAL A 110 9.20 14.80 -7.81
CA VAL A 110 8.58 14.11 -6.65
C VAL A 110 8.29 15.10 -5.53
N LEU A 111 9.24 15.97 -5.18
CA LEU A 111 9.09 16.97 -4.12
C LEU A 111 7.98 17.99 -4.42
N GLY A 112 7.71 18.27 -5.69
CA GLY A 112 6.62 19.15 -6.10
C GLY A 112 5.22 18.66 -5.68
N ASN A 113 5.08 17.39 -5.33
CA ASN A 113 3.84 16.81 -4.81
C ASN A 113 3.72 16.84 -3.28
N PHE A 114 4.74 17.34 -2.58
CA PHE A 114 4.72 17.44 -1.12
C PHE A 114 4.04 18.77 -0.71
N SER A 115 3.34 18.73 0.41
CA SER A 115 2.64 19.93 0.93
C SER A 115 3.64 21.05 1.22
N SER A 116 3.36 22.22 0.66
CA SER A 116 4.09 23.45 0.96
C SER A 116 3.23 24.31 1.89
N GLY A 117 3.65 24.50 3.13
CA GLY A 117 2.93 25.32 4.10
C GLY A 117 3.08 24.83 5.53
N PRO A 118 2.45 25.51 6.49
CA PRO A 118 2.49 25.10 7.87
C PRO A 118 1.77 23.75 8.03
N VAL A 119 2.50 22.78 8.54
CA VAL A 119 2.00 21.43 8.85
C VAL A 119 2.20 21.12 10.33
N ASP A 120 1.43 20.19 10.87
CA ASP A 120 1.64 19.76 12.24
C ASP A 120 3.00 19.02 12.39
N PRO A 121 3.57 18.95 13.61
CA PRO A 121 4.91 18.36 13.81
C PRO A 121 5.03 16.90 13.34
N MET A 122 3.97 16.11 13.45
CA MET A 122 3.99 14.71 13.01
C MET A 122 4.05 14.61 11.49
N MET A 123 3.34 15.52 10.80
CA MET A 123 3.39 15.62 9.34
C MET A 123 4.78 16.13 8.88
N ALA A 124 5.35 17.12 9.57
CA ALA A 124 6.69 17.61 9.27
C ALA A 124 7.73 16.49 9.36
N ASN A 125 7.71 15.70 10.44
CA ASN A 125 8.59 14.54 10.61
C ASN A 125 8.38 13.47 9.50
N ALA A 126 7.15 13.26 9.07
CA ALA A 126 6.85 12.33 7.98
C ALA A 126 7.41 12.82 6.65
N ILE A 127 7.29 14.10 6.36
CA ILE A 127 7.85 14.75 5.16
C ILE A 127 9.38 14.64 5.20
N ASP A 128 10.02 15.00 6.31
CA ASP A 128 11.48 14.94 6.46
C ASP A 128 11.99 13.52 6.25
N PHE A 129 11.32 12.52 6.82
CA PHE A 129 11.65 11.12 6.58
C PHE A 129 11.55 10.75 5.10
N MET A 130 10.50 11.16 4.41
CA MET A 130 10.31 10.85 2.99
C MET A 130 11.32 11.56 2.12
N VAL A 131 11.70 12.80 2.44
CA VAL A 131 12.76 13.54 1.76
C VAL A 131 14.09 12.81 1.91
N ASP A 132 14.43 12.38 3.13
CA ASP A 132 15.65 11.62 3.40
C ASP A 132 15.70 10.29 2.60
N ARG A 133 14.56 9.58 2.52
CA ARG A 133 14.47 8.37 1.69
C ARG A 133 14.59 8.68 0.19
N LEU A 134 13.99 9.76 -0.28
CA LEU A 134 14.11 10.22 -1.65
C LEU A 134 15.56 10.59 -2.01
N GLU A 135 16.26 11.26 -1.09
CA GLU A 135 17.68 11.63 -1.27
C GLU A 135 18.60 10.42 -1.40
N SER A 136 18.26 9.30 -0.77
CA SER A 136 19.02 8.06 -0.85
C SER A 136 18.91 7.32 -2.19
N LEU A 137 17.90 7.67 -3.03
CA LEU A 137 17.66 7.01 -4.30
C LEU A 137 18.56 7.54 -5.42
N GLY A 138 19.05 6.63 -6.24
CA GLY A 138 19.78 6.94 -7.47
C GLY A 138 18.87 7.31 -8.64
N GLN A 139 19.46 7.76 -9.74
CA GLN A 139 18.74 8.18 -10.94
C GLN A 139 17.85 7.05 -11.51
N SER A 140 18.38 5.86 -11.68
CA SER A 140 17.64 4.72 -12.24
C SER A 140 16.49 4.28 -11.37
N GLU A 141 16.67 4.32 -10.05
CA GLU A 141 15.64 3.95 -9.09
C GLU A 141 14.48 4.95 -9.07
N LEU A 142 14.79 6.26 -9.21
CA LEU A 142 13.80 7.32 -9.34
C LEU A 142 13.06 7.24 -10.66
N ALA A 143 13.79 7.07 -11.77
CA ALA A 143 13.21 6.92 -13.11
C ALA A 143 12.25 5.72 -13.17
N SER A 144 12.64 4.57 -12.59
CA SER A 144 11.79 3.39 -12.49
C SER A 144 10.46 3.68 -11.79
N ARG A 145 10.49 4.32 -10.61
CA ARG A 145 9.28 4.64 -9.83
C ARG A 145 8.37 5.61 -10.58
N LEU A 146 8.93 6.65 -11.17
CA LEU A 146 8.16 7.60 -11.97
C LEU A 146 7.58 6.95 -13.23
N THR A 147 8.32 6.06 -13.88
CA THR A 147 7.82 5.27 -15.01
C THR A 147 6.62 4.42 -14.61
N LEU A 148 6.73 3.67 -13.52
CA LEU A 148 5.62 2.84 -13.02
C LEU A 148 4.39 3.69 -12.62
N ASN A 149 4.60 4.92 -12.13
CA ASN A 149 3.52 5.83 -11.76
C ASN A 149 2.83 6.47 -12.98
N CYS A 150 3.55 6.65 -14.08
CA CYS A 150 3.09 7.40 -15.24
C CYS A 150 2.80 6.53 -16.47
N GLN A 151 3.20 5.28 -16.47
CA GLN A 151 2.87 4.32 -17.52
C GLN A 151 1.36 4.06 -17.53
N ASN A 152 0.70 4.36 -18.65
CA ASN A 152 -0.75 4.20 -18.76
C ASN A 152 -1.20 2.76 -18.46
N SER A 153 -1.96 2.61 -17.40
CA SER A 153 -2.50 1.33 -16.94
C SER A 153 -3.66 1.52 -15.98
N TYR A 154 -4.57 0.57 -15.97
CA TYR A 154 -5.71 0.53 -15.05
C TYR A 154 -5.89 -0.88 -14.48
N VAL A 155 -6.60 -0.98 -13.37
CA VAL A 155 -6.94 -2.24 -12.71
C VAL A 155 -8.23 -2.80 -13.28
N GLU A 156 -8.24 -4.09 -13.61
CA GLU A 156 -9.44 -4.82 -14.06
C GLU A 156 -10.18 -5.43 -12.86
N PRO A 157 -11.26 -4.81 -12.38
CA PRO A 157 -11.90 -5.19 -11.11
C PRO A 157 -12.47 -6.61 -11.11
N HIS A 158 -12.93 -7.09 -12.27
CA HIS A 158 -13.51 -8.42 -12.38
C HIS A 158 -12.52 -9.57 -12.06
N LYS A 159 -11.20 -9.32 -12.17
CA LYS A 159 -10.16 -10.31 -11.87
C LYS A 159 -9.85 -10.42 -10.36
N ILE A 160 -10.23 -9.41 -9.59
CA ILE A 160 -9.87 -9.30 -8.17
C ILE A 160 -11.07 -9.02 -7.25
N ARG A 161 -12.30 -9.18 -7.75
CA ARG A 161 -13.55 -8.86 -7.03
C ARG A 161 -13.77 -9.67 -5.75
N ASP A 162 -13.19 -10.88 -5.68
CA ASP A 162 -13.37 -11.80 -4.57
C ASP A 162 -12.31 -11.61 -3.46
N ILE A 163 -11.40 -10.65 -3.64
CA ILE A 163 -10.37 -10.33 -2.67
C ILE A 163 -10.94 -9.34 -1.65
N PRO A 164 -10.90 -9.63 -0.34
CA PRO A 164 -11.28 -8.66 0.70
C PRO A 164 -10.41 -7.41 0.65
N VAL A 165 -11.06 -6.24 0.59
CA VAL A 165 -10.38 -4.94 0.45
C VAL A 165 -10.77 -4.01 1.59
N THR A 166 -9.79 -3.31 2.16
CA THR A 166 -10.01 -2.11 2.97
C THR A 166 -9.36 -0.93 2.27
N ILE A 167 -10.13 0.14 2.05
CA ILE A 167 -9.64 1.41 1.50
C ILE A 167 -9.45 2.36 2.66
N MET A 168 -8.22 2.88 2.79
CA MET A 168 -7.88 3.95 3.74
C MET A 168 -7.61 5.23 2.98
N ASP A 169 -8.26 6.31 3.36
CA ASP A 169 -8.00 7.63 2.82
C ASP A 169 -8.08 8.71 3.90
N VAL A 170 -7.68 9.91 3.53
CA VAL A 170 -7.63 11.09 4.39
C VAL A 170 -8.63 12.14 3.92
N PHE A 171 -9.18 12.92 4.85
CA PHE A 171 -10.05 14.04 4.52
C PHE A 171 -9.28 15.33 4.21
N ASP A 172 -8.05 15.46 4.73
CA ASP A 172 -7.21 16.59 4.43
C ASP A 172 -6.58 16.50 3.02
N GLN A 173 -5.86 17.54 2.63
CA GLN A 173 -5.25 17.63 1.31
C GLN A 173 -4.21 16.52 1.09
N SER A 174 -4.38 15.79 0.00
CA SER A 174 -3.45 14.77 -0.49
C SER A 174 -3.23 14.93 -2.00
N ALA A 175 -2.28 14.18 -2.55
CA ALA A 175 -2.02 14.18 -3.99
C ALA A 175 -3.17 13.56 -4.81
N LEU A 176 -4.05 12.79 -4.17
CA LEU A 176 -5.22 12.22 -4.85
C LEU A 176 -6.39 13.21 -4.84
N SER A 177 -6.97 13.41 -6.00
CA SER A 177 -8.21 14.18 -6.13
C SER A 177 -9.41 13.41 -5.52
N THR A 178 -10.49 14.14 -5.25
CA THR A 178 -11.75 13.54 -4.77
C THR A 178 -12.29 12.54 -5.78
N GLU A 179 -12.20 12.84 -7.06
CA GLU A 179 -12.64 11.97 -8.15
C GLU A 179 -11.89 10.64 -8.16
N ALA A 180 -10.57 10.66 -7.94
CA ALA A 180 -9.77 9.44 -7.86
C ALA A 180 -10.16 8.57 -6.66
N LYS A 181 -10.50 9.18 -5.52
CA LYS A 181 -11.02 8.46 -4.35
C LYS A 181 -12.39 7.85 -4.63
N GLU A 182 -13.28 8.58 -5.28
CA GLU A 182 -14.61 8.08 -5.66
C GLU A 182 -14.51 6.92 -6.66
N GLU A 183 -13.58 6.96 -7.61
CA GLU A 183 -13.34 5.84 -8.53
C GLU A 183 -12.94 4.56 -7.78
N MET A 184 -12.10 4.67 -6.76
CA MET A 184 -11.76 3.54 -5.90
C MET A 184 -12.98 2.95 -5.19
N TYR A 185 -13.92 3.79 -4.72
CA TYR A 185 -15.14 3.31 -4.08
C TYR A 185 -16.11 2.63 -5.05
N LYS A 186 -16.17 3.10 -6.30
CA LYS A 186 -16.96 2.45 -7.35
C LYS A 186 -16.37 1.11 -7.74
N LEU A 187 -15.03 1.04 -7.80
CA LEU A 187 -14.30 -0.18 -8.15
C LEU A 187 -14.48 -1.28 -7.10
N TYR A 188 -14.51 -0.91 -5.82
CA TYR A 188 -14.64 -1.82 -4.68
C TYR A 188 -15.88 -1.48 -3.83
N PRO A 189 -17.09 -1.74 -4.31
CA PRO A 189 -18.32 -1.35 -3.61
C PRO A 189 -18.48 -2.03 -2.25
N ASN A 190 -17.91 -3.22 -2.09
CA ASN A 190 -17.95 -4.02 -0.86
C ASN A 190 -16.73 -3.79 0.05
N ALA A 191 -15.82 -2.89 -0.32
CA ALA A 191 -14.65 -2.60 0.49
C ALA A 191 -15.03 -1.94 1.81
N ARG A 192 -14.35 -2.35 2.88
CA ARG A 192 -14.39 -1.61 4.14
C ARG A 192 -13.68 -0.26 3.95
N ARG A 193 -14.28 0.79 4.48
CA ARG A 193 -13.73 2.16 4.36
C ARG A 193 -13.19 2.61 5.71
N ALA A 194 -11.96 3.11 5.70
CA ALA A 194 -11.25 3.65 6.84
C ALA A 194 -10.84 5.10 6.54
N HIS A 195 -11.53 6.06 7.16
CA HIS A 195 -11.28 7.47 6.93
C HIS A 195 -10.50 8.07 8.09
N LEU A 196 -9.35 8.68 7.79
CA LEU A 196 -8.55 9.44 8.72
C LEU A 196 -8.84 10.94 8.56
N LYS A 197 -8.95 11.65 9.68
CA LYS A 197 -9.22 13.11 9.62
C LYS A 197 -8.11 13.87 8.92
N THR A 198 -6.88 13.47 9.19
CA THR A 198 -5.66 14.08 8.65
C THR A 198 -4.65 13.00 8.33
N GLY A 199 -3.62 13.35 7.58
CA GLY A 199 -2.54 12.43 7.22
C GLY A 199 -1.88 12.77 5.90
N GLY A 200 -2.50 13.62 5.09
CA GLY A 200 -2.00 14.06 3.81
C GLY A 200 -1.58 12.88 2.92
N ASN A 201 -0.38 12.96 2.36
CA ASN A 201 0.18 11.90 1.54
C ASN A 201 0.75 10.72 2.33
N PHE A 202 1.00 10.88 3.65
CA PHE A 202 1.75 9.92 4.45
C PHE A 202 1.04 9.53 5.76
N PRO A 203 -0.25 9.14 5.75
CA PRO A 203 -0.98 8.80 6.98
C PRO A 203 -0.33 7.65 7.74
N TYR A 204 0.26 6.70 7.05
CA TYR A 204 0.98 5.56 7.65
C TYR A 204 2.25 5.96 8.42
N LEU A 205 2.75 7.20 8.24
CA LEU A 205 3.86 7.77 9.02
C LEU A 205 3.35 8.67 10.15
N CYS A 206 2.52 9.65 9.81
CA CYS A 206 2.11 10.69 10.75
C CYS A 206 0.87 10.33 11.59
N ARG A 207 0.12 9.29 11.20
CA ARG A 207 -1.07 8.76 11.91
C ARG A 207 -0.97 7.25 12.11
N SER A 208 0.23 6.76 12.41
CA SER A 208 0.54 5.32 12.47
C SER A 208 -0.35 4.55 13.44
N ALA A 209 -0.73 5.14 14.59
CA ALA A 209 -1.62 4.50 15.55
C ALA A 209 -3.01 4.20 14.95
N GLU A 210 -3.61 5.17 14.26
CA GLU A 210 -4.91 4.99 13.60
C GLU A 210 -4.81 4.00 12.43
N VAL A 211 -3.75 4.11 11.62
CA VAL A 211 -3.51 3.17 10.51
C VAL A 211 -3.33 1.74 11.04
N ASN A 212 -2.54 1.55 12.09
CA ASN A 212 -2.33 0.24 12.71
C ASN A 212 -3.63 -0.36 13.24
N LEU A 213 -4.51 0.47 13.86
CA LEU A 213 -5.82 0.02 14.30
C LEU A 213 -6.65 -0.52 13.12
N TYR A 214 -6.72 0.19 12.01
CA TYR A 214 -7.45 -0.27 10.84
C TYR A 214 -6.82 -1.51 10.19
N VAL A 215 -5.50 -1.63 10.21
CA VAL A 215 -4.80 -2.85 9.78
C VAL A 215 -5.19 -4.03 10.65
N GLN A 216 -5.21 -3.86 11.98
CA GLN A 216 -5.65 -4.89 12.91
C GLN A 216 -7.10 -5.31 12.65
N ILE A 217 -8.02 -4.35 12.54
CA ILE A 217 -9.43 -4.61 12.21
C ILE A 217 -9.57 -5.40 10.90
N HIS A 218 -8.75 -5.06 9.89
CA HIS A 218 -8.75 -5.78 8.62
C HIS A 218 -8.26 -7.23 8.80
N LEU A 219 -7.19 -7.44 9.55
CA LEU A 219 -6.57 -8.74 9.73
C LEU A 219 -7.37 -9.65 10.68
N LEU A 220 -8.14 -9.09 11.61
CA LEU A 220 -8.99 -9.84 12.54
C LEU A 220 -9.99 -10.75 11.81
N GLN A 221 -10.50 -10.37 10.64
CA GLN A 221 -11.42 -11.19 9.86
C GLN A 221 -10.84 -12.55 9.45
N PHE A 222 -9.52 -12.70 9.46
CA PHE A 222 -8.81 -13.93 9.09
C PHE A 222 -8.30 -14.71 10.31
N HIS A 223 -8.64 -14.27 11.53
CA HIS A 223 -8.23 -14.94 12.75
C HIS A 223 -8.73 -16.40 12.78
N GLY A 224 -7.87 -17.33 13.22
CA GLY A 224 -8.20 -18.77 13.24
C GLY A 224 -8.20 -19.45 11.86
N THR A 225 -7.94 -18.74 10.79
CA THR A 225 -7.75 -19.31 9.45
C THR A 225 -6.28 -19.62 9.17
N LYS A 226 -6.00 -20.36 8.09
CA LYS A 226 -4.64 -20.62 7.58
C LYS A 226 -3.87 -19.31 7.30
N TYR A 227 -4.58 -18.21 7.05
CA TYR A 227 -4.02 -16.91 6.69
C TYR A 227 -4.09 -15.90 7.84
N SER A 228 -4.23 -16.37 9.08
CA SER A 228 -4.16 -15.50 10.24
C SER A 228 -2.79 -14.83 10.32
N ALA A 229 -2.78 -13.49 10.36
CA ALA A 229 -1.58 -12.67 10.48
C ALA A 229 -1.49 -11.95 11.84
N ILE A 230 -2.42 -12.24 12.75
CA ILE A 230 -2.45 -11.68 14.10
C ILE A 230 -2.01 -12.75 15.09
N ASP A 231 -1.09 -12.39 15.99
CA ASP A 231 -0.70 -13.24 17.10
C ASP A 231 -1.94 -13.43 18.01
N PRO A 232 -2.38 -14.68 18.28
CA PRO A 232 -3.51 -14.96 19.16
C PRO A 232 -3.38 -14.33 20.56
N ALA A 233 -2.15 -14.16 21.06
CA ALA A 233 -1.89 -13.53 22.35
C ALA A 233 -2.20 -12.02 22.40
N MET A 234 -2.35 -11.39 21.23
CA MET A 234 -2.63 -9.96 21.10
C MET A 234 -4.11 -9.64 20.86
N VAL A 235 -4.95 -10.66 20.71
CA VAL A 235 -6.39 -10.50 20.52
C VAL A 235 -7.07 -10.58 21.88
N SER A 236 -7.78 -9.53 22.27
CA SER A 236 -8.53 -9.56 23.53
C SER A 236 -9.69 -10.57 23.45
N ALA A 237 -10.08 -11.14 24.61
CA ALA A 237 -11.20 -12.08 24.67
C ALA A 237 -12.50 -11.45 24.14
N GLU A 238 -12.71 -10.15 24.37
CA GLU A 238 -13.88 -9.39 23.90
C GLU A 238 -13.93 -9.27 22.38
N GLU A 239 -12.78 -9.04 21.71
CA GLU A 239 -12.69 -8.98 20.24
C GLU A 239 -12.97 -10.33 19.61
N LEU A 240 -12.56 -11.42 20.25
CA LEU A 240 -12.84 -12.80 19.82
C LEU A 240 -14.34 -13.14 19.93
N GLU A 241 -15.03 -12.67 20.95
CA GLU A 241 -16.47 -12.91 21.12
C GLU A 241 -17.31 -12.13 20.10
N VAL A 242 -16.99 -10.87 19.84
CA VAL A 242 -17.65 -10.06 18.81
C VAL A 242 -17.52 -10.71 17.43
N GLN A 243 -16.36 -11.29 17.13
CA GLN A 243 -16.14 -11.94 15.85
C GLN A 243 -16.90 -13.27 15.72
N LYS A 244 -17.00 -14.06 16.80
CA LYS A 244 -17.82 -15.28 16.82
C LYS A 244 -19.30 -14.97 16.64
N GLY A 245 -19.79 -13.88 17.24
CA GLY A 245 -21.16 -13.40 17.07
C GLY A 245 -21.48 -13.01 15.62
N ASN A 246 -20.56 -12.34 14.93
CA ASN A 246 -20.74 -11.94 13.53
C ASN A 246 -20.69 -13.12 12.56
N LEU A 247 -19.90 -14.15 12.85
CA LEU A 247 -19.82 -15.37 12.03
C LEU A 247 -21.05 -16.25 12.15
N SER A 248 -21.69 -16.30 13.31
CA SER A 248 -22.94 -17.07 13.51
C SER A 248 -24.12 -16.46 12.78
N ILE A 249 -24.21 -15.13 12.71
CA ILE A 249 -25.28 -14.41 11.99
C ILE A 249 -25.20 -14.67 10.48
N THR A 250 -23.97 -14.76 9.92
CA THR A 250 -23.77 -15.00 8.47
C THR A 250 -24.06 -16.45 8.06
N GLN A 251 -24.06 -17.40 8.99
CA GLN A 251 -24.40 -18.81 8.72
C GLN A 251 -25.88 -19.13 8.84
N GLU A 252 -26.67 -18.28 9.52
CA GLU A 252 -28.12 -18.45 9.62
C GLU A 252 -28.87 -17.80 8.47
N GLU A 253 -28.23 -17.00 7.62
CA GLU A 253 -28.80 -16.36 6.43
C GLU A 253 -28.46 -17.09 5.10
N GLN A 254 -27.90 -18.30 5.14
CA GLN A 254 -27.69 -19.17 3.98
C GLN A 254 -28.55 -20.44 4.10
#